data_bb4c7e14b7463e47548d4aaf27d5495d
#
_entry.id   bb4c7e14b7463e47548d4aaf27d5495d
#
_cell.length_a   1.000
_cell.length_b   1.000
_cell.length_c   1.000
_cell.angle_alpha   90.00
_cell.angle_beta   90.00
_cell.angle_gamma   90.00
#
_symmetry.space_group_name_H-M   'P 1'
#
loop_
_entity.id
_entity.type
_entity.pdbx_description
1 polymer ?
#
loop_
_entity_poly.entity_id
_entity_poly.type
_entity_poly.pdbx_seq_one_letter_code
_entity_poly.pdbx_strand_id
1 'polypeptide(L)'
;MGKRNILFIMSSLRNGGAERSLVNLLQLLDYDKYNVDLLLFQNEGMFLKQLPAEVKIISNCDKLYTLYDNHKIVSLKHPYLSTVHIVGTFISRKKMNSVAKSRQYRWQHFYKKVIPELTKEYDVAIAYMQREQTYFLVDKVKATKKIAWVHNEYSQLGHSKAMDLEYFEKIDKVVTISDLCAKDLEKNFPDIAEKIVVLPNLTSAQVIRNLAEESYPPEFKRNAFNIVSVGRLNSQKGFDFALDAAFELKKCNIKFHWVVLGIGSLKDELEKKREELGLQECFEFIGARENPYTYMKNANVLVQSSRFEGKSVVLDEGKILCCPIAVSYTHLTLPTIRL
;
A
#
# COMPACT_ATOMS: atom_id res chain seq x y z
N MET A 1 -29.51 -1.10 -20.19
CA MET A 1 -29.19 -1.74 -18.90
C MET A 1 -28.75 -0.67 -17.92
N GLY A 2 -29.21 -0.69 -16.65
CA GLY A 2 -28.74 0.25 -15.64
C GLY A 2 -27.25 0.07 -15.32
N LYS A 3 -26.58 1.11 -14.81
CA LYS A 3 -25.20 1.01 -14.36
C LYS A 3 -25.08 0.01 -13.21
N ARG A 4 -24.00 -0.79 -13.19
CA ARG A 4 -23.71 -1.71 -12.08
C ARG A 4 -23.10 -0.95 -10.90
N ASN A 5 -23.50 -1.30 -9.70
CA ASN A 5 -22.98 -0.71 -8.47
C ASN A 5 -21.77 -1.47 -7.98
N ILE A 6 -20.62 -0.79 -7.88
CA ILE A 6 -19.37 -1.37 -7.41
C ILE A 6 -18.96 -0.67 -6.11
N LEU A 7 -18.56 -1.45 -5.12
CA LEU A 7 -17.95 -0.95 -3.88
C LEU A 7 -16.47 -1.32 -3.85
N PHE A 8 -15.60 -0.35 -3.62
CA PHE A 8 -14.22 -0.57 -3.21
C PHE A 8 -14.06 -0.27 -1.73
N ILE A 9 -13.29 -1.12 -1.01
CA ILE A 9 -13.01 -0.98 0.41
C ILE A 9 -11.50 -0.91 0.59
N MET A 10 -11.03 0.19 1.20
CA MET A 10 -9.61 0.44 1.46
C MET A 10 -9.40 0.97 2.88
N SER A 11 -8.18 0.87 3.41
CA SER A 11 -7.88 1.44 4.73
C SER A 11 -7.85 2.97 4.69
N SER A 12 -7.08 3.53 3.79
CA SER A 12 -6.90 4.98 3.56
C SER A 12 -6.26 5.18 2.18
N LEU A 13 -6.08 6.41 1.74
CA LEU A 13 -5.36 6.75 0.51
C LEU A 13 -4.06 7.51 0.81
N ARG A 14 -3.28 7.03 1.78
CA ARG A 14 -1.98 7.62 2.15
C ARG A 14 -0.96 7.46 1.01
N ASN A 15 0.24 6.99 1.26
CA ASN A 15 1.35 6.93 0.30
C ASN A 15 1.86 5.50 0.05
N GLY A 16 0.96 4.56 -0.22
CA GLY A 16 1.34 3.16 -0.49
C GLY A 16 1.15 2.74 -1.95
N GLY A 17 1.81 1.66 -2.35
CA GLY A 17 1.68 1.10 -3.70
C GLY A 17 0.28 0.54 -4.00
N ALA A 18 -0.39 -0.06 -3.01
CA ALA A 18 -1.75 -0.54 -3.16
C ALA A 18 -2.76 0.63 -3.30
N GLU A 19 -2.56 1.71 -2.53
CA GLU A 19 -3.34 2.93 -2.60
C GLU A 19 -3.20 3.60 -3.97
N ARG A 20 -1.98 3.69 -4.48
CA ARG A 20 -1.69 4.20 -5.83
C ARG A 20 -2.35 3.32 -6.90
N SER A 21 -2.23 2.00 -6.77
CA SER A 21 -2.83 1.04 -7.71
C SER A 21 -4.36 1.16 -7.75
N LEU A 22 -5.02 1.38 -6.60
CA LEU A 22 -6.46 1.62 -6.55
C LEU A 22 -6.83 2.90 -7.29
N VAL A 23 -6.13 4.00 -7.05
CA VAL A 23 -6.40 5.28 -7.73
C VAL A 23 -6.22 5.15 -9.24
N ASN A 24 -5.15 4.50 -9.69
CA ASN A 24 -4.93 4.23 -11.11
C ASN A 24 -6.06 3.38 -11.71
N LEU A 25 -6.52 2.35 -11.00
CA LEU A 25 -7.66 1.52 -11.43
C LEU A 25 -8.94 2.38 -11.54
N LEU A 26 -9.22 3.20 -10.54
CA LEU A 26 -10.39 4.08 -10.54
C LEU A 26 -10.36 5.09 -11.70
N GLN A 27 -9.20 5.64 -12.05
CA GLN A 27 -9.04 6.56 -13.18
C GLN A 27 -9.28 5.89 -14.56
N LEU A 28 -9.20 4.56 -14.63
CA LEU A 28 -9.39 3.79 -15.87
C LEU A 28 -10.78 3.16 -16.02
N LEU A 29 -11.63 3.27 -14.99
CA LEU A 29 -12.98 2.69 -15.03
C LEU A 29 -13.91 3.45 -15.97
N ASP A 30 -14.78 2.71 -16.63
CA ASP A 30 -15.84 3.25 -17.49
C ASP A 30 -17.07 3.64 -16.64
N TYR A 31 -17.13 4.90 -16.25
CA TYR A 31 -18.22 5.43 -15.44
C TYR A 31 -19.57 5.54 -16.16
N ASP A 32 -19.64 5.30 -17.46
CA ASP A 32 -20.91 5.13 -18.15
C ASP A 32 -21.57 3.78 -17.84
N LYS A 33 -20.76 2.79 -17.46
CA LYS A 33 -21.21 1.44 -17.11
C LYS A 33 -21.31 1.19 -15.59
N TYR A 34 -20.56 1.94 -14.78
CA TYR A 34 -20.42 1.66 -13.37
C TYR A 34 -20.72 2.88 -12.49
N ASN A 35 -21.47 2.66 -11.41
CA ASN A 35 -21.54 3.55 -10.26
C ASN A 35 -20.55 3.04 -9.21
N VAL A 36 -19.61 3.87 -8.79
CA VAL A 36 -18.53 3.47 -7.91
C VAL A 36 -18.62 4.17 -6.56
N ASP A 37 -18.77 3.38 -5.51
CA ASP A 37 -18.63 3.82 -4.15
C ASP A 37 -17.25 3.39 -3.59
N LEU A 38 -16.59 4.27 -2.83
CA LEU A 38 -15.35 4.00 -2.14
C LEU A 38 -15.55 4.16 -0.64
N LEU A 39 -15.34 3.07 0.11
CA LEU A 39 -15.34 3.06 1.55
C LEU A 39 -13.91 3.09 2.07
N LEU A 40 -13.57 4.14 2.80
CA LEU A 40 -12.28 4.27 3.50
C LEU A 40 -12.50 4.08 4.99
N PHE A 41 -11.67 3.25 5.63
CA PHE A 41 -11.67 3.13 7.09
C PHE A 41 -11.18 4.40 7.76
N GLN A 42 -10.25 5.10 7.09
CA GLN A 42 -9.76 6.43 7.44
C GLN A 42 -9.82 7.30 6.17
N ASN A 43 -10.71 8.29 6.18
CA ASN A 43 -10.88 9.19 5.03
C ASN A 43 -9.75 10.24 5.02
N GLU A 44 -8.54 9.78 4.70
CA GLU A 44 -7.33 10.59 4.67
C GLU A 44 -6.32 10.05 3.65
N GLY A 45 -5.42 10.91 3.25
CA GLY A 45 -4.28 10.55 2.41
C GLY A 45 -4.09 11.48 1.22
N MET A 46 -2.85 11.50 0.72
CA MET A 46 -2.43 12.39 -0.35
C MET A 46 -3.12 12.08 -1.70
N PHE A 47 -3.56 10.84 -1.91
CA PHE A 47 -4.20 10.45 -3.16
C PHE A 47 -5.70 10.76 -3.23
N LEU A 48 -6.32 11.28 -2.16
CA LEU A 48 -7.73 11.69 -2.19
C LEU A 48 -8.03 12.70 -3.29
N LYS A 49 -7.12 13.63 -3.54
CA LYS A 49 -7.26 14.68 -4.57
C LYS A 49 -7.15 14.14 -6.00
N GLN A 50 -6.66 12.92 -6.17
CA GLN A 50 -6.46 12.28 -7.48
C GLN A 50 -7.62 11.34 -7.85
N LEU A 51 -8.63 11.21 -6.98
CA LEU A 51 -9.82 10.43 -7.28
C LEU A 51 -10.65 11.10 -8.38
N PRO A 52 -11.19 10.30 -9.32
CA PRO A 52 -12.21 10.80 -10.27
C PRO A 52 -13.42 11.37 -9.54
N ALA A 53 -14.02 12.41 -10.13
CA ALA A 53 -15.18 13.11 -9.55
C ALA A 53 -16.43 12.18 -9.44
N GLU A 54 -16.48 11.16 -10.26
CA GLU A 54 -17.56 10.14 -10.31
C GLU A 54 -17.50 9.17 -9.13
N VAL A 55 -16.36 9.05 -8.43
CA VAL A 55 -16.21 8.16 -7.28
C VAL A 55 -16.87 8.77 -6.05
N LYS A 56 -17.88 8.09 -5.53
CA LYS A 56 -18.56 8.51 -4.31
C LYS A 56 -17.88 7.94 -3.07
N ILE A 57 -17.23 8.79 -2.27
CA ILE A 57 -16.71 8.37 -0.97
C ILE A 57 -17.88 8.21 0.01
N ILE A 58 -17.97 7.04 0.65
CA ILE A 58 -18.98 6.78 1.67
C ILE A 58 -18.55 7.45 2.98
N SER A 59 -19.28 8.52 3.35
CA SER A 59 -18.94 9.39 4.48
C SER A 59 -19.44 8.90 5.85
N ASN A 60 -20.33 7.90 5.91
CA ASN A 60 -20.99 7.46 7.14
C ASN A 60 -20.17 6.45 7.96
N CYS A 61 -18.84 6.50 7.88
CA CYS A 61 -17.96 5.57 8.56
C CYS A 61 -17.25 6.16 9.78
N ASP A 62 -17.86 7.14 10.47
CA ASP A 62 -17.33 7.72 11.72
C ASP A 62 -16.96 6.65 12.75
N LYS A 63 -17.73 5.55 12.78
CA LYS A 63 -17.46 4.40 13.67
C LYS A 63 -16.19 3.66 13.27
N LEU A 64 -15.96 3.40 11.97
CA LEU A 64 -14.72 2.80 11.47
C LEU A 64 -13.53 3.71 11.76
N TYR A 65 -13.67 5.00 11.48
CA TYR A 65 -12.64 5.99 11.78
C TYR A 65 -12.24 5.96 13.26
N THR A 66 -13.21 5.96 14.18
CA THR A 66 -12.96 5.90 15.63
C THR A 66 -12.18 4.65 16.04
N LEU A 67 -12.46 3.49 15.42
CA LEU A 67 -11.82 2.21 15.75
C LEU A 67 -10.42 2.05 15.14
N TYR A 68 -10.11 2.79 14.07
CA TYR A 68 -8.86 2.66 13.32
C TYR A 68 -7.98 3.90 13.35
N ASP A 69 -8.44 5.02 13.96
CA ASP A 69 -7.62 6.22 14.15
C ASP A 69 -6.54 5.97 15.21
N ASN A 70 -5.28 6.01 14.77
CA ASN A 70 -4.13 5.84 15.66
C ASN A 70 -3.79 7.11 16.47
N HIS A 71 -4.35 8.27 16.10
CA HIS A 71 -3.98 9.57 16.69
C HIS A 71 -4.92 10.04 17.79
N LYS A 72 -6.15 9.49 17.86
CA LYS A 72 -7.13 9.86 18.88
C LYS A 72 -7.62 8.61 19.60
N ILE A 73 -7.01 8.33 20.74
CA ILE A 73 -7.38 7.19 21.61
C ILE A 73 -8.83 7.33 22.10
N VAL A 74 -9.33 8.56 22.24
CA VAL A 74 -10.67 8.84 22.71
C VAL A 74 -11.39 9.77 21.75
N SER A 75 -12.46 9.28 21.12
CA SER A 75 -13.39 10.10 20.36
C SER A 75 -14.52 10.57 21.26
N LEU A 76 -14.67 11.87 21.43
CA LEU A 76 -15.79 12.47 22.17
C LEU A 76 -17.14 12.20 21.49
N LYS A 77 -17.15 11.95 20.17
CA LYS A 77 -18.37 11.61 19.43
C LYS A 77 -18.86 10.19 19.69
N HIS A 78 -17.93 9.26 19.97
CA HIS A 78 -18.24 7.84 20.14
C HIS A 78 -17.48 7.23 21.34
N PRO A 79 -17.78 7.63 22.59
CA PRO A 79 -17.04 7.18 23.78
C PRO A 79 -17.09 5.66 23.98
N TYR A 80 -18.22 5.04 23.67
CA TYR A 80 -18.37 3.59 23.71
C TYR A 80 -17.39 2.86 22.76
N LEU A 81 -17.26 3.35 21.51
CA LEU A 81 -16.33 2.75 20.55
C LEU A 81 -14.87 2.95 20.95
N SER A 82 -14.55 4.08 21.56
CA SER A 82 -13.23 4.33 22.15
C SER A 82 -12.91 3.31 23.24
N THR A 83 -13.88 3.04 24.12
CA THR A 83 -13.74 2.00 25.15
C THR A 83 -13.53 0.61 24.52
N VAL A 84 -14.33 0.26 23.51
CA VAL A 84 -14.16 -1.01 22.75
C VAL A 84 -12.77 -1.11 22.12
N HIS A 85 -12.26 0.00 21.55
CA HIS A 85 -10.92 0.03 20.98
C HIS A 85 -9.82 -0.19 22.03
N ILE A 86 -9.88 0.53 23.15
CA ILE A 86 -8.88 0.44 24.22
C ILE A 86 -8.88 -0.96 24.84
N VAL A 87 -10.05 -1.44 25.27
CA VAL A 87 -10.20 -2.77 25.89
C VAL A 87 -9.81 -3.87 24.90
N GLY A 88 -10.32 -3.80 23.68
CA GLY A 88 -9.99 -4.76 22.62
C GLY A 88 -8.49 -4.79 22.29
N THR A 89 -7.83 -3.62 22.28
CA THR A 89 -6.38 -3.52 22.04
C THR A 89 -5.58 -4.12 23.18
N PHE A 90 -5.95 -3.83 24.42
CA PHE A 90 -5.28 -4.38 25.61
C PHE A 90 -5.40 -5.92 25.66
N ILE A 91 -6.64 -6.45 25.52
CA ILE A 91 -6.89 -7.89 25.57
C ILE A 91 -6.19 -8.61 24.42
N SER A 92 -6.28 -8.07 23.20
CA SER A 92 -5.68 -8.72 22.02
C SER A 92 -4.16 -8.76 22.09
N ARG A 93 -3.51 -7.71 22.58
CA ARG A 93 -2.05 -7.67 22.78
C ARG A 93 -1.58 -8.66 23.85
N LYS A 94 -2.38 -8.88 24.90
CA LYS A 94 -2.06 -9.87 25.93
C LYS A 94 -2.23 -11.32 25.45
N LYS A 95 -3.21 -11.56 24.55
CA LYS A 95 -3.53 -12.92 24.07
C LYS A 95 -2.75 -13.34 22.83
N MET A 96 -2.30 -12.39 22.01
CA MET A 96 -1.67 -12.66 20.70
C MET A 96 -0.23 -12.20 20.70
N ASN A 97 0.62 -13.03 20.09
CA ASN A 97 2.07 -12.83 20.01
C ASN A 97 2.53 -11.96 18.81
N SER A 98 1.59 -11.50 17.97
CA SER A 98 1.90 -10.60 16.86
C SER A 98 0.84 -9.51 16.68
N VAL A 99 1.26 -8.38 16.08
CA VAL A 99 0.35 -7.26 15.78
C VAL A 99 -0.75 -7.69 14.81
N ALA A 100 -0.39 -8.49 13.79
CA ALA A 100 -1.34 -8.99 12.79
C ALA A 100 -2.44 -9.85 13.44
N LYS A 101 -2.06 -10.86 14.24
CA LYS A 101 -3.02 -11.71 14.97
C LYS A 101 -3.82 -10.93 16.01
N SER A 102 -3.22 -9.92 16.65
CA SER A 102 -3.96 -9.04 17.58
C SER A 102 -5.06 -8.26 16.87
N ARG A 103 -4.81 -7.79 15.63
CA ARG A 103 -5.82 -7.10 14.81
C ARG A 103 -6.95 -8.04 14.40
N GLN A 104 -6.63 -9.25 13.95
CA GLN A 104 -7.60 -10.30 13.63
C GLN A 104 -8.48 -10.64 14.84
N TYR A 105 -7.88 -10.82 16.01
CA TYR A 105 -8.59 -11.07 17.28
C TYR A 105 -9.56 -9.93 17.62
N ARG A 106 -9.14 -8.66 17.47
CA ARG A 106 -10.01 -7.50 17.70
C ARG A 106 -11.21 -7.49 16.78
N TRP A 107 -11.00 -7.76 15.48
CA TRP A 107 -12.12 -7.87 14.54
C TRP A 107 -13.14 -8.90 15.03
N GLN A 108 -12.70 -10.13 15.24
CA GLN A 108 -13.56 -11.27 15.55
C GLN A 108 -14.35 -11.10 16.87
N HIS A 109 -13.71 -10.55 17.91
CA HIS A 109 -14.30 -10.51 19.24
C HIS A 109 -14.94 -9.18 19.63
N PHE A 110 -14.54 -8.07 19.00
CA PHE A 110 -14.95 -6.73 19.37
C PHE A 110 -15.57 -5.96 18.20
N TYR A 111 -14.83 -5.71 17.11
CA TYR A 111 -15.20 -4.74 16.09
C TYR A 111 -16.39 -5.20 15.26
N LYS A 112 -16.42 -6.46 14.85
CA LYS A 112 -17.56 -7.05 14.12
C LYS A 112 -18.90 -6.82 14.80
N LYS A 113 -18.95 -6.76 16.13
CA LYS A 113 -20.20 -6.60 16.90
C LYS A 113 -20.72 -5.16 16.92
N VAL A 114 -19.84 -4.18 16.81
CA VAL A 114 -20.18 -2.75 16.99
C VAL A 114 -20.23 -1.97 15.67
N ILE A 115 -19.62 -2.50 14.61
CA ILE A 115 -19.66 -1.91 13.28
C ILE A 115 -20.98 -2.33 12.60
N PRO A 116 -21.80 -1.39 12.10
CA PRO A 116 -23.03 -1.70 11.39
C PRO A 116 -22.76 -2.31 10.01
N GLU A 117 -23.75 -3.02 9.48
CA GLU A 117 -23.78 -3.43 8.09
C GLU A 117 -24.07 -2.25 7.16
N LEU A 118 -23.58 -2.31 5.93
CA LEU A 118 -24.00 -1.39 4.88
C LEU A 118 -25.41 -1.74 4.41
N THR A 119 -26.25 -0.72 4.31
CA THR A 119 -27.65 -0.90 3.86
C THR A 119 -27.77 -1.03 2.35
N LYS A 120 -26.86 -0.42 1.58
CA LYS A 120 -26.83 -0.49 0.12
C LYS A 120 -26.31 -1.86 -0.33
N GLU A 121 -26.98 -2.42 -1.33
CA GLU A 121 -26.55 -3.65 -2.01
C GLU A 121 -25.73 -3.32 -3.27
N TYR A 122 -24.75 -4.19 -3.57
CA TYR A 122 -23.81 -4.00 -4.66
C TYR A 122 -23.82 -5.20 -5.62
N ASP A 123 -23.58 -4.96 -6.90
CA ASP A 123 -23.34 -6.04 -7.87
C ASP A 123 -21.99 -6.68 -7.60
N VAL A 124 -20.96 -5.85 -7.30
CA VAL A 124 -19.62 -6.29 -6.97
C VAL A 124 -19.10 -5.48 -5.79
N ALA A 125 -18.52 -6.14 -4.79
CA ALA A 125 -17.81 -5.48 -3.71
C ALA A 125 -16.38 -6.04 -3.59
N ILE A 126 -15.42 -5.14 -3.43
CA ILE A 126 -13.99 -5.42 -3.54
C ILE A 126 -13.26 -4.91 -2.30
N ALA A 127 -12.71 -5.82 -1.50
CA ALA A 127 -11.72 -5.46 -0.49
C ALA A 127 -10.37 -5.31 -1.20
N TYR A 128 -9.97 -4.07 -1.48
CA TYR A 128 -8.74 -3.79 -2.24
C TYR A 128 -7.47 -3.89 -1.40
N MET A 129 -7.58 -4.42 -0.20
CA MET A 129 -6.47 -4.76 0.68
C MET A 129 -6.87 -5.93 1.58
N GLN A 130 -5.91 -6.79 1.86
CA GLN A 130 -6.06 -7.89 2.81
C GLN A 130 -6.29 -7.38 4.24
N ARG A 131 -6.70 -8.25 5.14
CA ARG A 131 -6.99 -8.01 6.56
C ARG A 131 -8.43 -7.56 6.81
N GLU A 132 -8.60 -6.52 7.62
CA GLU A 132 -9.91 -6.06 8.10
C GLU A 132 -10.85 -5.63 6.98
N GLN A 133 -10.32 -5.22 5.83
CA GLN A 133 -11.13 -4.89 4.65
C GLN A 133 -11.83 -6.13 4.11
N THR A 134 -11.12 -7.26 4.07
CA THR A 134 -11.71 -8.56 3.67
C THR A 134 -12.76 -9.03 4.67
N TYR A 135 -12.48 -8.88 5.97
CA TYR A 135 -13.44 -9.26 7.01
C TYR A 135 -14.69 -8.39 6.98
N PHE A 136 -14.52 -7.08 6.81
CA PHE A 136 -15.63 -6.14 6.64
C PHE A 136 -16.47 -6.48 5.41
N LEU A 137 -15.83 -6.77 4.27
CA LEU A 137 -16.53 -7.18 3.05
C LEU A 137 -17.43 -8.39 3.29
N VAL A 138 -16.95 -9.39 3.98
CA VAL A 138 -17.71 -10.62 4.24
C VAL A 138 -18.84 -10.37 5.25
N ASP A 139 -18.52 -9.70 6.35
CA ASP A 139 -19.41 -9.59 7.51
C ASP A 139 -20.43 -8.45 7.43
N LYS A 140 -20.15 -7.40 6.60
CA LYS A 140 -20.87 -6.12 6.67
C LYS A 140 -21.39 -5.62 5.34
N VAL A 141 -21.10 -6.31 4.24
CA VAL A 141 -21.51 -5.87 2.89
C VAL A 141 -22.37 -6.93 2.23
N LYS A 142 -23.49 -6.49 1.68
CA LYS A 142 -24.34 -7.29 0.78
C LYS A 142 -23.89 -7.04 -0.66
N ALA A 143 -23.43 -8.08 -1.34
CA ALA A 143 -23.04 -8.02 -2.74
C ALA A 143 -23.24 -9.36 -3.44
N THR A 144 -23.58 -9.30 -4.74
CA THR A 144 -23.72 -10.49 -5.59
C THR A 144 -22.39 -11.20 -5.79
N LYS A 145 -21.30 -10.41 -5.95
CA LYS A 145 -19.92 -10.91 -6.05
C LYS A 145 -19.02 -10.21 -5.05
N LYS A 146 -18.20 -10.98 -4.36
CA LYS A 146 -17.22 -10.50 -3.39
C LYS A 146 -15.81 -10.86 -3.82
N ILE A 147 -14.92 -9.89 -3.89
CA ILE A 147 -13.52 -10.06 -4.32
C ILE A 147 -12.59 -9.52 -3.23
N ALA A 148 -11.57 -10.29 -2.86
CA ALA A 148 -10.52 -9.83 -1.96
C ALA A 148 -9.20 -9.68 -2.70
N TRP A 149 -8.42 -8.63 -2.39
CA TRP A 149 -7.10 -8.38 -2.95
C TRP A 149 -6.01 -8.63 -1.93
N VAL A 150 -4.95 -9.34 -2.34
CA VAL A 150 -3.76 -9.61 -1.53
C VAL A 150 -2.54 -9.09 -2.27
N HIS A 151 -1.92 -8.03 -1.75
CA HIS A 151 -0.84 -7.29 -2.41
C HIS A 151 0.58 -7.75 -2.05
N ASN A 152 0.74 -8.77 -1.19
CA ASN A 152 2.04 -9.26 -0.75
C ASN A 152 2.04 -10.78 -0.69
N GLU A 153 3.22 -11.38 -0.57
CA GLU A 153 3.35 -12.78 -0.19
C GLU A 153 2.66 -13.01 1.16
N TYR A 154 1.69 -13.91 1.18
CA TYR A 154 0.86 -14.15 2.37
C TYR A 154 1.68 -14.62 3.57
N SER A 155 2.68 -15.46 3.33
CA SER A 155 3.60 -15.98 4.37
C SER A 155 4.27 -14.86 5.18
N GLN A 156 4.48 -13.68 4.59
CA GLN A 156 5.12 -12.53 5.24
C GLN A 156 4.16 -11.68 6.09
N LEU A 157 2.85 -11.93 6.02
CA LEU A 157 1.85 -11.09 6.69
C LEU A 157 1.71 -11.37 8.19
N GLY A 158 2.12 -12.56 8.64
CA GLY A 158 2.04 -12.99 10.04
C GLY A 158 0.60 -13.16 10.57
N HIS A 159 -0.35 -13.42 9.68
CA HIS A 159 -1.75 -13.63 9.98
C HIS A 159 -2.05 -15.03 10.54
N SER A 160 -3.23 -15.22 11.12
CA SER A 160 -3.80 -16.53 11.40
C SER A 160 -4.43 -17.10 10.14
N LYS A 161 -3.83 -18.17 9.59
CA LYS A 161 -4.34 -18.87 8.41
C LYS A 161 -5.78 -19.36 8.60
N ALA A 162 -6.08 -19.93 9.75
CA ALA A 162 -7.41 -20.49 10.04
C ALA A 162 -8.50 -19.41 9.94
N MET A 163 -8.22 -18.22 10.46
CA MET A 163 -9.17 -17.12 10.35
C MET A 163 -9.30 -16.62 8.91
N ASP A 164 -8.18 -16.43 8.20
CA ASP A 164 -8.24 -15.92 6.81
C ASP A 164 -8.89 -16.93 5.88
N LEU A 165 -8.70 -18.24 6.06
CA LEU A 165 -9.36 -19.29 5.29
C LEU A 165 -10.90 -19.18 5.44
N GLU A 166 -11.40 -19.06 6.69
CA GLU A 166 -12.85 -18.91 6.96
C GLU A 166 -13.48 -17.74 6.17
N TYR A 167 -12.71 -16.67 5.95
CA TYR A 167 -13.17 -15.52 5.17
C TYR A 167 -12.99 -15.72 3.65
N PHE A 168 -11.88 -16.29 3.20
CA PHE A 168 -11.63 -16.56 1.80
C PHE A 168 -12.58 -17.60 1.19
N GLU A 169 -13.07 -18.56 1.98
CA GLU A 169 -14.13 -19.49 1.55
C GLU A 169 -15.41 -18.78 1.15
N LYS A 170 -15.73 -17.62 1.78
CA LYS A 170 -16.91 -16.80 1.50
C LYS A 170 -16.69 -15.73 0.42
N ILE A 171 -15.51 -15.69 -0.19
CA ILE A 171 -15.13 -14.79 -1.27
C ILE A 171 -15.22 -15.54 -2.60
N ASP A 172 -15.72 -14.88 -3.65
CA ASP A 172 -15.83 -15.49 -5.00
C ASP A 172 -14.47 -15.59 -5.68
N LYS A 173 -13.61 -14.55 -5.56
CA LYS A 173 -12.25 -14.54 -6.11
C LYS A 173 -11.28 -13.84 -5.15
N VAL A 174 -10.10 -14.43 -5.02
CA VAL A 174 -8.96 -13.85 -4.31
C VAL A 174 -7.94 -13.40 -5.35
N VAL A 175 -7.77 -12.10 -5.48
CA VAL A 175 -6.87 -11.51 -6.47
C VAL A 175 -5.53 -11.23 -5.84
N THR A 176 -4.46 -11.54 -6.57
CA THR A 176 -3.09 -11.17 -6.19
C THR A 176 -2.34 -10.56 -7.37
N ILE A 177 -1.16 -9.98 -7.11
CA ILE A 177 -0.48 -9.06 -8.03
C ILE A 177 0.61 -9.71 -8.87
N SER A 178 1.00 -10.95 -8.59
CA SER A 178 2.06 -11.67 -9.31
C SER A 178 1.93 -13.17 -9.14
N ASP A 179 2.55 -13.95 -10.05
CA ASP A 179 2.61 -15.41 -9.96
C ASP A 179 3.33 -15.90 -8.70
N LEU A 180 4.32 -15.14 -8.21
CA LEU A 180 5.00 -15.46 -6.95
C LEU A 180 4.03 -15.38 -5.76
N CYS A 181 3.24 -14.31 -5.69
CA CYS A 181 2.21 -14.16 -4.65
C CYS A 181 1.10 -15.21 -4.78
N ALA A 182 0.74 -15.59 -6.02
CA ALA A 182 -0.27 -16.63 -6.26
C ALA A 182 0.22 -17.99 -5.74
N LYS A 183 1.43 -18.40 -6.10
CA LYS A 183 2.05 -19.65 -5.61
C LYS A 183 2.16 -19.71 -4.09
N ASP A 184 2.48 -18.58 -3.46
CA ASP A 184 2.52 -18.49 -2.00
C ASP A 184 1.11 -18.59 -1.39
N LEU A 185 0.09 -17.97 -1.99
CA LEU A 185 -1.30 -18.11 -1.58
C LEU A 185 -1.81 -19.55 -1.75
N GLU A 186 -1.59 -20.18 -2.90
CA GLU A 186 -1.98 -21.57 -3.20
C GLU A 186 -1.34 -22.56 -2.20
N LYS A 187 -0.06 -22.38 -1.90
CA LYS A 187 0.65 -23.17 -0.87
C LYS A 187 0.04 -22.99 0.52
N ASN A 188 -0.42 -21.78 0.84
CA ASN A 188 -1.00 -21.50 2.15
C ASN A 188 -2.48 -21.92 2.25
N PHE A 189 -3.21 -21.88 1.14
CA PHE A 189 -4.66 -22.12 1.03
C PHE A 189 -5.02 -23.00 -0.16
N PRO A 190 -4.62 -24.28 -0.17
CA PRO A 190 -4.90 -25.19 -1.29
C PRO A 190 -6.41 -25.34 -1.55
N ASP A 191 -7.25 -25.25 -0.51
CA ASP A 191 -8.70 -25.43 -0.60
C ASP A 191 -9.41 -24.33 -1.41
N ILE A 192 -8.76 -23.19 -1.64
CA ILE A 192 -9.30 -22.08 -2.42
C ILE A 192 -8.45 -21.76 -3.67
N ALA A 193 -7.55 -22.63 -4.08
CA ALA A 193 -6.63 -22.40 -5.20
C ALA A 193 -7.37 -21.99 -6.50
N GLU A 194 -8.52 -22.59 -6.79
CA GLU A 194 -9.36 -22.27 -7.95
C GLU A 194 -9.94 -20.83 -7.94
N LYS A 195 -9.99 -20.21 -6.76
CA LYS A 195 -10.45 -18.83 -6.60
C LYS A 195 -9.34 -17.81 -6.79
N ILE A 196 -8.07 -18.23 -6.77
CA ILE A 196 -6.92 -17.34 -6.87
C ILE A 196 -6.74 -16.88 -8.31
N VAL A 197 -6.60 -15.57 -8.49
CA VAL A 197 -6.44 -14.93 -9.81
C VAL A 197 -5.29 -13.94 -9.74
N VAL A 198 -4.42 -13.95 -10.74
CA VAL A 198 -3.33 -12.97 -10.86
C VAL A 198 -3.82 -11.81 -11.72
N LEU A 199 -3.90 -10.62 -11.11
CA LEU A 199 -4.14 -9.35 -11.79
C LEU A 199 -3.05 -8.37 -11.35
N PRO A 200 -2.05 -8.09 -12.21
CA PRO A 200 -1.01 -7.12 -11.92
C PRO A 200 -1.59 -5.73 -11.64
N ASN A 201 -0.92 -4.96 -10.79
CA ASN A 201 -1.29 -3.59 -10.54
C ASN A 201 -1.32 -2.79 -11.85
N LEU A 202 -2.42 -2.07 -12.07
CA LEU A 202 -2.56 -1.22 -13.25
C LEU A 202 -1.74 0.06 -13.07
N THR A 203 -0.98 0.38 -14.09
CA THR A 203 -0.15 1.57 -14.15
C THR A 203 -0.39 2.28 -15.47
N SER A 204 -0.96 3.49 -15.46
CA SER A 204 -1.17 4.27 -16.67
C SER A 204 0.13 4.95 -17.11
N ALA A 205 0.78 4.43 -18.16
CA ALA A 205 2.01 5.01 -18.70
C ALA A 205 1.82 6.46 -19.15
N GLN A 206 0.67 6.80 -19.72
CA GLN A 206 0.38 8.16 -20.18
C GLN A 206 0.29 9.15 -19.01
N VAL A 207 -0.44 8.76 -17.93
CA VAL A 207 -0.56 9.60 -16.73
C VAL A 207 0.80 9.84 -16.09
N ILE A 208 1.61 8.77 -15.94
CA ILE A 208 2.95 8.87 -15.36
C ILE A 208 3.85 9.79 -16.18
N ARG A 209 3.87 9.64 -17.49
CA ARG A 209 4.66 10.50 -18.37
C ARG A 209 4.24 11.96 -18.29
N ASN A 210 2.93 12.24 -18.29
CA ASN A 210 2.42 13.61 -18.17
C ASN A 210 2.84 14.24 -16.84
N LEU A 211 2.66 13.53 -15.73
CA LEU A 211 3.04 14.01 -14.39
C LEU A 211 4.56 14.22 -14.26
N ALA A 212 5.35 13.41 -14.93
CA ALA A 212 6.82 13.53 -14.92
C ALA A 212 7.35 14.80 -15.59
N GLU A 213 6.54 15.46 -16.45
CA GLU A 213 6.90 16.70 -17.14
C GLU A 213 6.61 17.97 -16.31
N GLU A 214 5.88 17.88 -15.19
CA GLU A 214 5.36 19.07 -14.47
C GLU A 214 6.46 19.99 -13.94
N SER A 215 7.59 19.46 -13.45
CA SER A 215 8.65 20.28 -12.87
C SER A 215 9.99 19.54 -12.77
N TYR A 216 11.09 20.29 -12.61
CA TYR A 216 12.36 19.74 -12.17
C TYR A 216 12.41 19.69 -10.63
N PRO A 217 12.87 18.58 -10.03
CA PRO A 217 12.94 18.46 -8.57
C PRO A 217 13.86 19.54 -7.95
N PRO A 218 13.34 20.34 -6.99
CA PRO A 218 14.14 21.43 -6.41
C PRO A 218 15.31 20.92 -5.56
N GLU A 219 15.22 19.71 -5.01
CA GLU A 219 16.27 19.08 -4.22
C GLU A 219 17.40 18.50 -5.10
N PHE A 220 17.17 18.25 -6.39
CA PHE A 220 18.21 17.71 -7.26
C PHE A 220 19.28 18.74 -7.60
N LYS A 221 20.54 18.32 -7.52
CA LYS A 221 21.70 19.12 -7.89
C LYS A 221 21.98 18.96 -9.38
N ARG A 222 21.87 20.02 -10.17
CA ARG A 222 21.99 19.98 -11.64
C ARG A 222 23.30 19.38 -12.17
N ASN A 223 24.40 19.50 -11.40
CA ASN A 223 25.72 19.02 -11.78
C ASN A 223 26.19 17.82 -10.95
N ALA A 224 25.28 17.08 -10.33
CA ALA A 224 25.58 15.88 -9.54
C ALA A 224 24.94 14.64 -10.15
N PHE A 225 25.47 13.48 -9.82
CA PHE A 225 24.83 12.20 -10.10
C PHE A 225 23.67 12.03 -9.11
N ASN A 226 22.44 12.30 -9.56
CA ASN A 226 21.26 12.24 -8.75
C ASN A 226 20.71 10.81 -8.67
N ILE A 227 20.59 10.31 -7.46
CA ILE A 227 20.01 9.00 -7.13
C ILE A 227 18.65 9.23 -6.47
N VAL A 228 17.64 8.47 -6.85
CA VAL A 228 16.33 8.52 -6.22
C VAL A 228 15.95 7.17 -5.64
N SER A 229 15.30 7.19 -4.49
CA SER A 229 14.59 6.04 -3.91
C SER A 229 13.20 6.45 -3.46
N VAL A 230 12.21 5.59 -3.68
CA VAL A 230 10.82 5.88 -3.31
C VAL A 230 10.24 4.72 -2.52
N GLY A 231 9.75 5.00 -1.32
CA GLY A 231 9.14 3.95 -0.49
C GLY A 231 8.91 4.34 0.95
N ARG A 232 8.14 3.51 1.68
CA ARG A 232 7.92 3.71 3.12
C ARG A 232 9.21 3.46 3.91
N LEU A 233 9.50 4.32 4.88
CA LEU A 233 10.65 4.15 5.78
C LEU A 233 10.33 3.07 6.83
N ASN A 234 10.42 1.80 6.41
CA ASN A 234 10.21 0.62 7.23
C ASN A 234 11.27 -0.45 6.92
N SER A 235 11.33 -1.50 7.72
CA SER A 235 12.32 -2.58 7.58
C SER A 235 12.27 -3.27 6.22
N GLN A 236 11.08 -3.45 5.62
CA GLN A 236 10.91 -4.08 4.30
C GLN A 236 11.70 -3.36 3.21
N LYS A 237 11.67 -2.01 3.21
CA LYS A 237 12.28 -1.19 2.14
C LYS A 237 13.80 -1.04 2.25
N GLY A 238 14.41 -1.47 3.36
CA GLY A 238 15.86 -1.63 3.49
C GLY A 238 16.68 -0.35 3.27
N PHE A 239 16.19 0.81 3.72
CA PHE A 239 16.94 2.07 3.57
C PHE A 239 18.21 2.13 4.40
N ASP A 240 18.37 1.26 5.37
CA ASP A 240 19.64 1.02 6.07
C ASP A 240 20.72 0.48 5.11
N PHE A 241 20.37 -0.40 4.15
CA PHE A 241 21.27 -0.85 3.07
C PHE A 241 21.60 0.28 2.08
N ALA A 242 20.61 1.17 1.80
CA ALA A 242 20.86 2.33 0.95
C ALA A 242 21.90 3.28 1.60
N LEU A 243 21.82 3.48 2.91
CA LEU A 243 22.81 4.28 3.66
C LEU A 243 24.20 3.63 3.65
N ASP A 244 24.29 2.31 3.81
CA ASP A 244 25.56 1.59 3.73
C ASP A 244 26.18 1.70 2.34
N ALA A 245 25.38 1.55 1.28
CA ALA A 245 25.83 1.76 -0.10
C ALA A 245 26.30 3.21 -0.36
N ALA A 246 25.57 4.20 0.16
CA ALA A 246 25.94 5.60 0.03
C ALA A 246 27.27 5.90 0.76
N PHE A 247 27.51 5.27 1.89
CA PHE A 247 28.79 5.37 2.60
C PHE A 247 29.96 4.81 1.78
N GLU A 248 29.78 3.65 1.14
CA GLU A 248 30.82 3.09 0.27
C GLU A 248 31.06 3.97 -0.97
N LEU A 249 30.03 4.54 -1.59
CA LEU A 249 30.19 5.49 -2.68
C LEU A 249 31.00 6.73 -2.24
N LYS A 250 30.75 7.24 -1.04
CA LYS A 250 31.49 8.36 -0.46
C LYS A 250 32.95 8.01 -0.22
N LYS A 251 33.24 6.81 0.33
CA LYS A 251 34.62 6.31 0.51
C LYS A 251 35.38 6.21 -0.81
N CYS A 252 34.70 5.86 -1.89
CA CYS A 252 35.26 5.83 -3.24
C CYS A 252 35.41 7.22 -3.90
N ASN A 253 35.14 8.31 -3.15
CA ASN A 253 35.14 9.69 -3.65
C ASN A 253 34.20 9.95 -4.84
N ILE A 254 33.14 9.17 -4.98
CA ILE A 254 32.12 9.38 -6.00
C ILE A 254 31.21 10.53 -5.57
N LYS A 255 31.08 11.54 -6.41
CA LYS A 255 30.17 12.68 -6.17
C LYS A 255 28.75 12.29 -6.58
N PHE A 256 27.85 12.20 -5.63
CA PHE A 256 26.43 11.90 -5.86
C PHE A 256 25.54 12.74 -4.93
N HIS A 257 24.27 12.76 -5.25
CA HIS A 257 23.21 13.28 -4.37
C HIS A 257 22.06 12.29 -4.38
N TRP A 258 21.78 11.67 -3.23
CA TRP A 258 20.76 10.63 -3.08
C TRP A 258 19.57 11.17 -2.31
N VAL A 259 18.40 11.18 -2.96
CA VAL A 259 17.16 11.68 -2.39
C VAL A 259 16.19 10.52 -2.16
N VAL A 260 15.64 10.42 -0.96
CA VAL A 260 14.66 9.39 -0.58
C VAL A 260 13.29 10.03 -0.35
N LEU A 261 12.32 9.61 -1.18
CA LEU A 261 10.92 10.02 -1.07
C LEU A 261 10.14 9.00 -0.25
N GLY A 262 9.67 9.39 0.93
CA GLY A 262 8.85 8.54 1.77
C GLY A 262 8.78 8.97 3.22
N ILE A 263 7.86 8.36 3.93
CA ILE A 263 7.68 8.50 5.38
C ILE A 263 7.53 7.11 6.01
N GLY A 264 7.79 6.99 7.29
CA GLY A 264 7.62 5.71 8.00
C GLY A 264 8.18 5.73 9.40
N SER A 265 7.97 4.62 10.11
CA SER A 265 8.31 4.49 11.53
C SER A 265 9.82 4.46 11.83
N LEU A 266 10.65 4.19 10.82
CA LEU A 266 12.11 4.15 10.99
C LEU A 266 12.80 5.47 10.65
N LYS A 267 12.06 6.58 10.45
CA LYS A 267 12.66 7.85 10.03
C LYS A 267 13.76 8.29 10.97
N ASP A 268 13.48 8.37 12.25
CA ASP A 268 14.44 8.88 13.25
C ASP A 268 15.68 7.99 13.37
N GLU A 269 15.52 6.68 13.28
CA GLU A 269 16.62 5.70 13.29
C GLU A 269 17.52 5.85 12.04
N LEU A 270 16.90 6.01 10.86
CA LEU A 270 17.62 6.18 9.61
C LEU A 270 18.34 7.54 9.53
N GLU A 271 17.72 8.60 10.04
CA GLU A 271 18.35 9.93 10.15
C GLU A 271 19.61 9.87 11.06
N LYS A 272 19.49 9.20 12.21
CA LYS A 272 20.62 8.99 13.12
C LYS A 272 21.75 8.22 12.44
N LYS A 273 21.46 7.11 11.76
CA LYS A 273 22.46 6.33 11.00
C LYS A 273 23.11 7.18 9.90
N ARG A 274 22.33 8.01 9.18
CA ARG A 274 22.86 8.95 8.19
C ARG A 274 23.90 9.90 8.80
N GLU A 275 23.62 10.45 10.00
CA GLU A 275 24.52 11.34 10.71
C GLU A 275 25.79 10.62 11.16
N GLU A 276 25.67 9.42 11.74
CA GLU A 276 26.80 8.58 12.17
C GLU A 276 27.74 8.24 10.99
N LEU A 277 27.20 8.06 9.78
CA LEU A 277 27.97 7.80 8.56
C LEU A 277 28.46 9.09 7.86
N GLY A 278 28.09 10.26 8.39
CA GLY A 278 28.50 11.56 7.85
C GLY A 278 27.95 11.84 6.44
N LEU A 279 26.72 11.41 6.13
CA LEU A 279 26.12 11.49 4.79
C LEU A 279 25.21 12.71 4.58
N GLN A 280 25.17 13.67 5.50
CA GLN A 280 24.21 14.79 5.50
C GLN A 280 24.25 15.64 4.21
N GLU A 281 25.42 15.77 3.57
CA GLU A 281 25.59 16.60 2.39
C GLU A 281 25.18 15.90 1.06
N CYS A 282 25.08 14.57 1.08
CA CYS A 282 24.88 13.78 -0.13
C CYS A 282 23.70 12.79 -0.08
N PHE A 283 23.02 12.66 1.07
CA PHE A 283 21.87 11.77 1.24
C PHE A 283 20.76 12.47 2.04
N GLU A 284 19.55 12.55 1.48
CA GLU A 284 18.44 13.29 2.09
C GLU A 284 17.14 12.47 2.13
N PHE A 285 16.44 12.50 3.29
CA PHE A 285 15.06 12.02 3.44
C PHE A 285 14.11 13.20 3.32
N ILE A 286 13.50 13.40 2.17
CA ILE A 286 12.69 14.60 1.87
C ILE A 286 11.19 14.44 2.19
N GLY A 287 10.80 13.30 2.81
CA GLY A 287 9.40 13.00 3.08
C GLY A 287 8.62 12.51 1.86
N ALA A 288 7.31 12.33 2.00
CA ALA A 288 6.47 11.94 0.89
C ALA A 288 6.25 13.09 -0.09
N ARG A 289 6.16 12.77 -1.38
CA ARG A 289 5.81 13.71 -2.45
C ARG A 289 4.57 13.21 -3.19
N GLU A 290 3.67 14.12 -3.56
CA GLU A 290 2.46 13.80 -4.32
C GLU A 290 2.82 13.29 -5.72
N ASN A 291 3.83 13.90 -6.33
CA ASN A 291 4.35 13.52 -7.64
C ASN A 291 5.81 13.05 -7.56
N PRO A 292 6.07 11.74 -7.39
CA PRO A 292 7.42 11.19 -7.39
C PRO A 292 8.01 11.07 -8.79
N TYR A 293 7.20 11.20 -9.84
CA TYR A 293 7.60 10.91 -11.22
C TYR A 293 8.57 11.94 -11.76
N THR A 294 8.48 13.19 -11.32
CA THR A 294 9.46 14.24 -11.66
C THR A 294 10.86 13.87 -11.17
N TYR A 295 10.96 13.26 -9.98
CA TYR A 295 12.23 12.78 -9.43
C TYR A 295 12.74 11.56 -10.21
N MET A 296 11.88 10.56 -10.49
CA MET A 296 12.27 9.36 -11.23
C MET A 296 12.75 9.70 -12.65
N LYS A 297 12.08 10.64 -13.34
CA LYS A 297 12.46 11.07 -14.69
C LYS A 297 13.80 11.76 -14.72
N ASN A 298 14.10 12.60 -13.74
CA ASN A 298 15.29 13.43 -13.70
C ASN A 298 16.46 12.80 -12.92
N ALA A 299 16.27 11.60 -12.35
CA ALA A 299 17.33 10.86 -11.69
C ALA A 299 18.24 10.14 -12.71
N ASN A 300 19.51 10.01 -12.36
CA ASN A 300 20.44 9.16 -13.09
C ASN A 300 20.21 7.68 -12.81
N VAL A 301 19.69 7.34 -11.63
CA VAL A 301 19.31 5.98 -11.25
C VAL A 301 18.25 5.97 -10.18
N LEU A 302 17.28 5.07 -10.32
CA LEU A 302 16.31 4.70 -9.28
C LEU A 302 16.86 3.49 -8.52
N VAL A 303 17.07 3.63 -7.23
CA VAL A 303 17.55 2.54 -6.36
C VAL A 303 16.43 2.03 -5.48
N GLN A 304 16.21 0.72 -5.48
CA GLN A 304 15.30 0.05 -4.56
C GLN A 304 16.05 -0.97 -3.70
N SER A 305 16.29 -0.61 -2.45
CA SER A 305 17.06 -1.37 -1.46
C SER A 305 16.21 -2.38 -0.65
N SER A 306 15.02 -2.72 -1.13
CA SER A 306 14.07 -3.57 -0.40
C SER A 306 14.65 -4.94 -0.05
N ARG A 307 14.29 -5.46 1.12
CA ARG A 307 14.60 -6.84 1.52
C ARG A 307 13.75 -7.87 0.79
N PHE A 308 12.50 -7.53 0.54
CA PHE A 308 11.57 -8.36 -0.23
C PHE A 308 10.45 -7.50 -0.86
N GLU A 309 9.95 -7.92 -2.01
CA GLU A 309 8.83 -7.31 -2.73
C GLU A 309 7.99 -8.37 -3.42
N GLY A 310 6.67 -8.22 -3.40
CA GLY A 310 5.78 -9.06 -4.21
C GLY A 310 5.80 -8.64 -5.68
N LYS A 311 5.47 -7.37 -5.96
CA LYS A 311 5.65 -6.68 -7.23
C LYS A 311 5.73 -5.19 -6.93
N SER A 312 6.86 -4.58 -7.26
CA SER A 312 7.08 -3.18 -6.98
C SER A 312 6.48 -2.27 -8.04
N VAL A 313 5.43 -1.52 -7.65
CA VAL A 313 4.84 -0.48 -8.50
C VAL A 313 5.88 0.59 -8.87
N VAL A 314 6.76 0.94 -7.93
CA VAL A 314 7.84 1.93 -8.14
C VAL A 314 8.78 1.52 -9.27
N LEU A 315 9.10 0.22 -9.40
CA LEU A 315 9.94 -0.25 -10.52
C LEU A 315 9.20 -0.19 -11.85
N ASP A 316 7.91 -0.51 -11.88
CA ASP A 316 7.11 -0.39 -13.11
C ASP A 316 6.98 1.09 -13.52
N GLU A 317 6.81 2.00 -12.57
CA GLU A 317 6.83 3.45 -12.80
C GLU A 317 8.20 3.93 -13.35
N GLY A 318 9.29 3.49 -12.74
CA GLY A 318 10.65 3.79 -13.22
C GLY A 318 10.92 3.30 -14.65
N LYS A 319 10.46 2.09 -14.99
CA LYS A 319 10.55 1.55 -16.36
C LYS A 319 9.76 2.38 -17.38
N ILE A 320 8.54 2.81 -17.04
CA ILE A 320 7.72 3.68 -17.89
C ILE A 320 8.44 4.99 -18.20
N LEU A 321 9.22 5.51 -17.24
CA LEU A 321 9.99 6.73 -17.36
C LEU A 321 11.40 6.51 -17.96
N CYS A 322 11.74 5.27 -18.33
CA CYS A 322 13.06 4.88 -18.81
C CYS A 322 14.20 5.26 -17.84
N CYS A 323 13.91 5.34 -16.55
CA CYS A 323 14.92 5.58 -15.52
C CYS A 323 15.78 4.32 -15.32
N PRO A 324 17.11 4.41 -15.34
CA PRO A 324 17.97 3.29 -14.96
C PRO A 324 17.62 2.80 -13.54
N ILE A 325 17.63 1.47 -13.33
CA ILE A 325 17.15 0.87 -12.08
C ILE A 325 18.23 -0.02 -11.48
N ALA A 326 18.49 0.16 -10.18
CA ALA A 326 19.29 -0.74 -9.36
C ALA A 326 18.44 -1.32 -8.21
N VAL A 327 18.54 -2.63 -7.99
CA VAL A 327 17.78 -3.36 -6.93
C VAL A 327 18.71 -4.21 -6.08
N SER A 328 18.40 -4.37 -4.81
CA SER A 328 19.19 -5.20 -3.87
C SER A 328 18.70 -6.65 -3.74
N TYR A 329 17.51 -6.97 -4.20
CA TYR A 329 16.89 -8.30 -4.05
C TYR A 329 16.88 -9.09 -5.36
N THR A 330 17.11 -10.43 -5.27
CA THR A 330 17.42 -11.30 -6.40
C THR A 330 16.21 -11.98 -7.07
N HIS A 331 14.99 -11.75 -6.60
CA HIS A 331 13.80 -12.49 -7.07
C HIS A 331 12.99 -11.83 -8.19
N LEU A 332 13.45 -10.70 -8.73
CA LEU A 332 12.90 -10.14 -9.96
C LEU A 332 13.80 -10.51 -11.13
N THR A 333 13.34 -11.45 -11.96
CA THR A 333 13.81 -11.51 -13.35
C THR A 333 13.33 -10.24 -14.03
N LEU A 334 14.14 -9.19 -14.00
CA LEU A 334 13.97 -8.06 -14.90
C LEU A 334 14.10 -8.62 -16.32
N PRO A 335 13.12 -8.39 -17.23
CA PRO A 335 13.36 -8.71 -18.63
C PRO A 335 14.60 -7.90 -19.05
N THR A 336 15.68 -8.61 -19.35
CA THR A 336 16.90 -8.01 -19.86
C THR A 336 16.56 -7.43 -21.23
N ILE A 337 16.40 -6.12 -21.32
CA ILE A 337 16.39 -5.45 -22.62
C ILE A 337 17.83 -5.57 -23.12
N ARG A 338 18.08 -6.56 -23.99
CA ARG A 338 19.28 -6.52 -24.85
C ARG A 338 19.05 -5.38 -25.83
N LEU A 339 19.83 -4.32 -25.69
CA LEU A 339 20.02 -3.29 -26.70
C LEU A 339 20.71 -3.89 -27.91
#